data_a27dc301086e2cbb75db855f1018c5dc
#
_entry.id   a27dc301086e2cbb75db855f1018c5dc
#
_cell.length_a   1.000
_cell.length_b   1.000
_cell.length_c   1.000
_cell.angle_alpha   90.00
_cell.angle_beta   90.00
_cell.angle_gamma   90.00
#
_symmetry.space_group_name_H-M   'P 1'
#
loop_
_entity.id
_entity.type
_entity.pdbx_description
1 polymer ?
#
loop_
_entity_poly.entity_id
_entity_poly.type
_entity_poly.pdbx_seq_one_letter_code
_entity_poly.pdbx_strand_id
1 'polypeptide(L)'
;MSDDEGMEDLVTEEMLWDRIPEVEGAERASTYYELSARIFARGQYDEALALAETACDIYDQLGASAPSEGVAQAYSAIGYNLNQLKRMEEAATAMSKAVEILRANKSSIALELACTLGEWWFASKNFEKVISTMDECAQEHLLDGNEYG
;
A
#
# COMPACT_ATOMS: atom_id res chain seq x y z
N MET A 1 -8.11 -7.60 33.56
CA MET A 1 -6.75 -7.35 33.53
C MET A 1 -6.20 -7.20 32.12
N SER A 2 -5.89 -8.26 31.47
CA SER A 2 -5.43 -8.21 30.08
C SER A 2 -6.46 -7.58 29.13
N ASP A 3 -7.73 -7.67 29.42
CA ASP A 3 -8.79 -7.11 28.58
C ASP A 3 -8.73 -5.58 28.54
N ASP A 4 -8.39 -4.95 29.66
CA ASP A 4 -8.25 -3.50 29.72
C ASP A 4 -7.05 -3.01 28.92
N GLU A 5 -5.96 -3.75 28.99
CA GLU A 5 -4.74 -3.44 28.20
C GLU A 5 -4.99 -3.58 26.71
N GLY A 6 -5.73 -4.62 26.29
CA GLY A 6 -6.09 -4.83 24.89
C GLY A 6 -7.03 -3.74 24.39
N MET A 7 -7.93 -3.24 25.22
CA MET A 7 -8.88 -2.21 24.82
C MET A 7 -8.25 -0.83 24.68
N GLU A 8 -7.22 -0.52 25.44
CA GLU A 8 -6.51 0.76 25.36
C GLU A 8 -5.80 0.94 24.02
N ASP A 9 -5.32 -0.16 23.42
CA ASP A 9 -4.63 -0.13 22.14
C ASP A 9 -5.58 -0.22 20.95
N LEU A 10 -6.89 -0.44 21.18
CA LEU A 10 -7.85 -0.59 20.10
C LEU A 10 -8.41 0.74 19.64
N VAL A 11 -7.91 1.20 18.51
CA VAL A 11 -8.51 2.33 17.79
C VAL A 11 -9.65 1.77 16.95
N THR A 12 -10.88 2.21 17.20
CA THR A 12 -12.05 1.74 16.47
C THR A 12 -12.25 2.53 15.17
N GLU A 13 -13.06 1.98 14.26
CA GLU A 13 -13.45 2.70 13.05
C GLU A 13 -14.10 4.04 13.38
N GLU A 14 -14.99 4.03 14.39
CA GLU A 14 -15.68 5.25 14.82
C GLU A 14 -14.68 6.33 15.25
N MET A 15 -13.67 5.96 16.01
CA MET A 15 -12.62 6.89 16.43
C MET A 15 -11.85 7.47 15.25
N LEU A 16 -11.60 6.66 14.22
CA LEU A 16 -10.93 7.13 13.01
C LEU A 16 -11.80 8.11 12.24
N TRP A 17 -13.09 7.79 12.08
CA TRP A 17 -14.03 8.70 11.43
C TRP A 17 -14.11 10.04 12.16
N ASP A 18 -14.14 10.01 13.48
CA ASP A 18 -14.21 11.22 14.32
C ASP A 18 -12.95 12.06 14.19
N ARG A 19 -11.81 11.42 13.93
CA ARG A 19 -10.53 12.11 13.80
C ARG A 19 -10.41 12.89 12.49
N ILE A 20 -11.03 12.42 11.41
CA ILE A 20 -10.88 13.01 10.07
C ILE A 20 -11.07 14.54 10.05
N PRO A 21 -12.18 15.10 10.61
CA PRO A 21 -12.35 16.54 10.56
C PRO A 21 -11.41 17.34 11.47
N GLU A 22 -10.72 16.65 12.38
CA GLU A 22 -9.83 17.30 13.35
C GLU A 22 -8.37 17.34 12.88
N VAL A 23 -8.01 16.61 11.83
CA VAL A 23 -6.64 16.53 11.32
C VAL A 23 -6.58 17.01 9.87
N GLU A 24 -5.38 17.37 9.43
CA GLU A 24 -5.17 17.88 8.08
C GLU A 24 -3.92 17.22 7.45
N GLY A 25 -3.81 17.39 6.15
CA GLY A 25 -2.62 16.96 5.42
C GLY A 25 -2.30 15.49 5.56
N ALA A 26 -1.05 15.18 5.84
CA ALA A 26 -0.58 13.79 5.94
C ALA A 26 -1.30 12.99 7.02
N GLU A 27 -1.66 13.63 8.14
CA GLU A 27 -2.42 12.95 9.19
C GLU A 27 -3.81 12.54 8.73
N ARG A 28 -4.48 13.40 7.96
CA ARG A 28 -5.78 13.06 7.40
C ARG A 28 -5.65 11.92 6.40
N ALA A 29 -4.64 11.96 5.54
CA ALA A 29 -4.39 10.91 4.58
C ALA A 29 -4.12 9.56 5.27
N SER A 30 -3.28 9.55 6.30
CA SER A 30 -3.00 8.32 7.03
C SER A 30 -4.22 7.79 7.77
N THR A 31 -5.11 8.67 8.24
CA THR A 31 -6.36 8.26 8.88
C THR A 31 -7.28 7.56 7.88
N TYR A 32 -7.40 8.10 6.66
CA TYR A 32 -8.14 7.43 5.59
C TYR A 32 -7.54 6.07 5.23
N TYR A 33 -6.21 5.99 5.19
CA TYR A 33 -5.53 4.72 4.93
C TYR A 33 -5.85 3.69 6.02
N GLU A 34 -5.78 4.07 7.30
CA GLU A 34 -6.12 3.17 8.40
C GLU A 34 -7.57 2.69 8.33
N LEU A 35 -8.50 3.59 7.99
CA LEU A 35 -9.90 3.22 7.78
C LEU A 35 -10.03 2.22 6.63
N SER A 36 -9.35 2.48 5.53
CA SER A 36 -9.33 1.56 4.39
C SER A 36 -8.88 0.17 4.81
N ALA A 37 -7.81 0.06 5.60
CA ALA A 37 -7.30 -1.22 6.07
C ALA A 37 -8.31 -1.97 6.92
N ARG A 38 -9.03 -1.27 7.79
CA ARG A 38 -10.04 -1.89 8.66
C ARG A 38 -11.25 -2.36 7.87
N ILE A 39 -11.69 -1.56 6.92
CA ILE A 39 -12.84 -1.90 6.07
C ILE A 39 -12.46 -3.02 5.11
N PHE A 40 -11.22 -3.05 4.62
CA PHE A 40 -10.68 -4.18 3.86
C PHE A 40 -10.80 -5.48 4.67
N ALA A 41 -10.44 -5.45 5.94
CA ALA A 41 -10.49 -6.62 6.81
C ALA A 41 -11.91 -7.17 6.97
N ARG A 42 -12.94 -6.32 6.80
CA ARG A 42 -14.33 -6.75 6.83
C ARG A 42 -14.84 -7.25 5.47
N GLY A 43 -14.00 -7.23 4.45
CA GLY A 43 -14.36 -7.70 3.13
C GLY A 43 -15.15 -6.69 2.28
N GLN A 44 -15.25 -5.44 2.71
CA GLN A 44 -15.96 -4.40 1.97
C GLN A 44 -14.97 -3.64 1.08
N TYR A 45 -14.55 -4.29 0.01
CA TYR A 45 -13.44 -3.84 -0.82
C TYR A 45 -13.73 -2.57 -1.61
N ASP A 46 -14.98 -2.37 -2.05
CA ASP A 46 -15.37 -1.14 -2.78
C ASP A 46 -15.24 0.09 -1.89
N GLU A 47 -15.74 -0.01 -0.66
CA GLU A 47 -15.65 1.08 0.30
C GLU A 47 -14.21 1.35 0.71
N ALA A 48 -13.47 0.27 0.98
CA ALA A 48 -12.05 0.38 1.33
C ALA A 48 -11.23 1.01 0.20
N LEU A 49 -11.54 0.67 -1.05
CA LEU A 49 -10.89 1.26 -2.22
C LEU A 49 -11.10 2.77 -2.28
N ALA A 50 -12.34 3.20 -2.09
CA ALA A 50 -12.66 4.64 -2.12
C ALA A 50 -11.87 5.42 -1.07
N LEU A 51 -11.73 4.84 0.13
CA LEU A 51 -10.98 5.48 1.21
C LEU A 51 -9.47 5.53 0.90
N ALA A 52 -8.92 4.47 0.33
CA ALA A 52 -7.53 4.44 -0.07
C ALA A 52 -7.25 5.46 -1.18
N GLU A 53 -8.16 5.58 -2.13
CA GLU A 53 -8.05 6.60 -3.19
C GLU A 53 -8.10 8.02 -2.61
N THR A 54 -8.95 8.24 -1.62
CA THR A 54 -9.02 9.53 -0.93
C THR A 54 -7.68 9.85 -0.25
N ALA A 55 -7.06 8.88 0.39
CA ALA A 55 -5.74 9.06 0.99
C ALA A 55 -4.70 9.46 -0.08
N CYS A 56 -4.71 8.78 -1.22
CA CYS A 56 -3.82 9.11 -2.33
C CYS A 56 -4.04 10.54 -2.84
N ASP A 57 -5.30 10.95 -2.98
CA ASP A 57 -5.62 12.29 -3.46
C ASP A 57 -5.08 13.37 -2.51
N ILE A 58 -5.18 13.14 -1.21
CA ILE A 58 -4.64 14.07 -0.22
C ILE A 58 -3.10 14.15 -0.35
N TYR A 59 -2.44 13.00 -0.48
CA TYR A 59 -0.99 12.97 -0.67
C TYR A 59 -0.57 13.68 -1.97
N ASP A 60 -1.35 13.51 -3.05
CA ASP A 60 -1.07 14.18 -4.31
C ASP A 60 -1.13 15.71 -4.15
N GLN A 61 -2.09 16.20 -3.38
CA GLN A 61 -2.22 17.64 -3.09
C GLN A 61 -1.04 18.17 -2.29
N LEU A 62 -0.44 17.34 -1.45
CA LEU A 62 0.74 17.72 -0.66
C LEU A 62 2.02 17.74 -1.51
N GLY A 63 2.02 17.04 -2.63
CA GLY A 63 3.15 16.99 -3.54
C GLY A 63 4.44 16.52 -2.85
N ALA A 64 5.50 17.30 -2.98
CA ALA A 64 6.80 16.95 -2.40
C ALA A 64 6.79 16.88 -0.87
N SER A 65 5.80 17.48 -0.21
CA SER A 65 5.65 17.44 1.25
C SER A 65 5.08 16.12 1.74
N ALA A 66 4.52 15.28 0.86
CA ALA A 66 3.93 14.02 1.26
C ALA A 66 5.02 13.03 1.70
N PRO A 67 4.82 12.31 2.82
CA PRO A 67 5.79 11.29 3.22
C PRO A 67 5.75 10.12 2.25
N SER A 68 6.89 9.76 1.70
CA SER A 68 7.00 8.72 0.67
C SER A 68 6.42 7.38 1.12
N GLU A 69 6.69 7.00 2.37
CA GLU A 69 6.18 5.74 2.92
C GLU A 69 4.64 5.74 2.98
N GLY A 70 4.04 6.87 3.38
CA GLY A 70 2.59 7.02 3.41
C GLY A 70 1.98 6.89 2.02
N VAL A 71 2.60 7.53 1.03
CA VAL A 71 2.16 7.45 -0.37
C VAL A 71 2.21 6.00 -0.86
N ALA A 72 3.32 5.29 -0.59
CA ALA A 72 3.46 3.90 -0.97
C ALA A 72 2.41 3.01 -0.30
N GLN A 73 2.12 3.24 0.98
CA GLN A 73 1.08 2.52 1.71
C GLN A 73 -0.29 2.70 1.06
N ALA A 74 -0.61 3.93 0.68
CA ALA A 74 -1.90 4.22 0.03
C ALA A 74 -2.02 3.52 -1.32
N TYR A 75 -0.97 3.53 -2.14
CA TYR A 75 -0.97 2.81 -3.42
C TYR A 75 -1.07 1.30 -3.22
N SER A 76 -0.38 0.74 -2.23
CA SER A 76 -0.49 -0.70 -1.96
C SER A 76 -1.90 -1.07 -1.50
N ALA A 77 -2.54 -0.22 -0.70
CA ALA A 77 -3.93 -0.44 -0.28
C ALA A 77 -4.87 -0.44 -1.47
N ILE A 78 -4.70 0.50 -2.41
CA ILE A 78 -5.47 0.52 -3.66
C ILE A 78 -5.25 -0.80 -4.40
N GLY A 79 -4.01 -1.23 -4.51
CA GLY A 79 -3.67 -2.48 -5.20
C GLY A 79 -4.35 -3.70 -4.59
N TYR A 80 -4.26 -3.85 -3.27
CA TYR A 80 -4.89 -4.99 -2.59
C TYR A 80 -6.41 -4.99 -2.74
N ASN A 81 -7.05 -3.82 -2.65
CA ASN A 81 -8.50 -3.74 -2.85
C ASN A 81 -8.90 -4.11 -4.28
N LEU A 82 -8.19 -3.59 -5.28
CA LEU A 82 -8.45 -3.91 -6.69
C LEU A 82 -8.23 -5.40 -6.97
N ASN A 83 -7.21 -6.00 -6.34
CA ASN A 83 -6.95 -7.43 -6.47
C ASN A 83 -8.14 -8.25 -5.97
N GLN A 84 -8.70 -7.88 -4.82
CA GLN A 84 -9.87 -8.57 -4.28
C GLN A 84 -11.11 -8.40 -5.15
N LEU A 85 -11.21 -7.27 -5.83
CA LEU A 85 -12.30 -6.98 -6.76
C LEU A 85 -12.08 -7.60 -8.14
N LYS A 86 -11.01 -8.39 -8.31
CA LYS A 86 -10.65 -9.07 -9.56
C LYS A 86 -10.26 -8.11 -10.69
N ARG A 87 -9.89 -6.89 -10.36
CA ARG A 87 -9.37 -5.90 -11.31
C ARG A 87 -7.85 -5.98 -11.32
N MET A 88 -7.34 -7.08 -11.85
CA MET A 88 -5.94 -7.48 -11.68
C MET A 88 -4.94 -6.54 -12.32
N GLU A 89 -5.21 -6.04 -13.52
CA GLU A 89 -4.31 -5.14 -14.22
C GLU A 89 -4.18 -3.80 -13.50
N GLU A 90 -5.31 -3.26 -13.06
CA GLU A 90 -5.33 -2.02 -12.29
C GLU A 90 -4.64 -2.20 -10.94
N ALA A 91 -4.86 -3.36 -10.29
CA ALA A 91 -4.20 -3.70 -9.03
C ALA A 91 -2.69 -3.72 -9.19
N ALA A 92 -2.20 -4.36 -10.24
CA ALA A 92 -0.77 -4.45 -10.52
C ALA A 92 -0.19 -3.07 -10.83
N THR A 93 -0.92 -2.22 -11.53
CA THR A 93 -0.47 -0.85 -11.84
C THR A 93 -0.30 -0.04 -10.56
N ALA A 94 -1.25 -0.12 -9.63
CA ALA A 94 -1.16 0.59 -8.36
C ALA A 94 0.01 0.05 -7.51
N MET A 95 0.15 -1.26 -7.43
CA MET A 95 1.25 -1.89 -6.68
C MET A 95 2.61 -1.53 -7.28
N SER A 96 2.69 -1.41 -8.60
CA SER A 96 3.92 -0.99 -9.29
C SER A 96 4.39 0.38 -8.79
N LYS A 97 3.48 1.31 -8.58
CA LYS A 97 3.83 2.63 -8.04
C LYS A 97 4.35 2.55 -6.61
N ALA A 98 3.73 1.71 -5.78
CA ALA A 98 4.19 1.50 -4.40
C ALA A 98 5.61 0.93 -4.39
N VAL A 99 5.86 -0.08 -5.21
CA VAL A 99 7.19 -0.70 -5.31
C VAL A 99 8.24 0.31 -5.77
N GLU A 100 7.92 1.12 -6.78
CA GLU A 100 8.82 2.15 -7.28
C GLU A 100 9.23 3.14 -6.18
N ILE A 101 8.26 3.62 -5.40
CA ILE A 101 8.53 4.55 -4.31
C ILE A 101 9.40 3.90 -3.23
N LEU A 102 9.08 2.66 -2.85
CA LEU A 102 9.82 1.95 -1.82
C LEU A 102 11.25 1.62 -2.24
N ARG A 103 11.46 1.31 -3.53
CA ARG A 103 12.81 1.11 -4.08
C ARG A 103 13.62 2.40 -4.00
N ALA A 104 13.02 3.52 -4.38
CA ALA A 104 13.70 4.81 -4.34
C ALA A 104 14.15 5.16 -2.91
N ASN A 105 13.42 4.68 -1.90
CA ASN A 105 13.73 4.88 -0.50
C ASN A 105 14.57 3.76 0.11
N LYS A 106 14.98 2.78 -0.71
CA LYS A 106 15.76 1.61 -0.28
C LYS A 106 15.08 0.83 0.83
N SER A 107 13.75 0.74 0.79
CA SER A 107 12.95 0.01 1.76
C SER A 107 13.09 -1.51 1.54
N SER A 108 13.28 -2.26 2.61
CA SER A 108 13.34 -3.72 2.55
C SER A 108 12.01 -4.36 2.11
N ILE A 109 10.91 -3.63 2.29
CA ILE A 109 9.58 -4.10 1.90
C ILE A 109 9.41 -4.10 0.38
N ALA A 110 10.20 -3.31 -0.33
CA ALA A 110 10.10 -3.19 -1.79
C ALA A 110 10.21 -4.54 -2.51
N LEU A 111 11.14 -5.37 -2.10
CA LEU A 111 11.35 -6.68 -2.73
C LEU A 111 10.14 -7.61 -2.50
N GLU A 112 9.60 -7.61 -1.29
CA GLU A 112 8.43 -8.42 -0.95
C GLU A 112 7.22 -8.02 -1.80
N LEU A 113 6.95 -6.72 -1.90
CA LEU A 113 5.84 -6.23 -2.71
C LEU A 113 6.08 -6.44 -4.20
N ALA A 114 7.33 -6.41 -4.64
CA ALA A 114 7.67 -6.70 -6.03
C ALA A 114 7.34 -8.14 -6.40
N CYS A 115 7.54 -9.09 -5.49
CA CYS A 115 7.14 -10.48 -5.73
C CYS A 115 5.62 -10.61 -5.88
N THR A 116 4.87 -9.93 -5.01
CA THR A 116 3.41 -9.86 -5.11
C THR A 116 3.00 -9.25 -6.46
N LEU A 117 3.67 -8.19 -6.87
CA LEU A 117 3.42 -7.53 -8.14
C LEU A 117 3.63 -8.48 -9.32
N GLY A 118 4.71 -9.27 -9.27
CA GLY A 118 4.97 -10.27 -10.31
C GLY A 118 3.84 -11.28 -10.44
N GLU A 119 3.32 -11.75 -9.30
CA GLU A 119 2.17 -12.66 -9.29
C GLU A 119 0.93 -12.04 -9.91
N TRP A 120 0.69 -10.76 -9.62
CA TRP A 120 -0.47 -10.05 -10.16
C TRP A 120 -0.36 -9.80 -11.67
N TRP A 121 0.85 -9.46 -12.16
CA TRP A 121 1.07 -9.36 -13.60
C TRP A 121 0.86 -10.70 -14.28
N PHE A 122 1.28 -11.79 -13.64
CA PHE A 122 1.05 -13.14 -14.15
C PHE A 122 -0.45 -13.44 -14.21
N ALA A 123 -1.19 -13.11 -13.16
CA ALA A 123 -2.64 -13.33 -13.10
C ALA A 123 -3.38 -12.53 -14.17
N SER A 124 -2.88 -11.34 -14.52
CA SER A 124 -3.47 -10.52 -15.59
C SER A 124 -2.98 -10.93 -16.97
N LYS A 125 -2.13 -11.95 -17.05
CA LYS A 125 -1.51 -12.47 -18.28
C LYS A 125 -0.60 -11.47 -18.98
N ASN A 126 -0.04 -10.53 -18.24
CA ASN A 126 0.95 -9.60 -18.77
C ASN A 126 2.35 -10.14 -18.53
N PHE A 127 2.74 -11.12 -19.36
CA PHE A 127 3.97 -11.88 -19.16
C PHE A 127 5.24 -11.04 -19.38
N GLU A 128 5.16 -10.03 -20.22
CA GLU A 128 6.28 -9.12 -20.43
C GLU A 128 6.63 -8.40 -19.13
N LYS A 129 5.62 -7.92 -18.40
CA LYS A 129 5.84 -7.26 -17.12
C LYS A 129 6.25 -8.22 -16.01
N VAL A 130 5.82 -9.49 -16.09
CA VAL A 130 6.30 -10.52 -15.17
C VAL A 130 7.81 -10.66 -15.29
N ILE A 131 8.29 -10.82 -16.52
CA ILE A 131 9.73 -10.99 -16.78
C ILE A 131 10.52 -9.77 -16.30
N SER A 132 10.05 -8.57 -16.64
CA SER A 132 10.69 -7.33 -16.23
C SER A 132 10.75 -7.20 -14.71
N THR A 133 9.66 -7.50 -14.03
CA THR A 133 9.59 -7.42 -12.56
C THR A 133 10.52 -8.42 -11.91
N MET A 134 10.56 -9.66 -12.41
CA MET A 134 11.44 -10.70 -11.88
C MET A 134 12.92 -10.39 -12.12
N ASP A 135 13.25 -9.83 -13.27
CA ASP A 135 14.63 -9.41 -13.56
C ASP A 135 15.08 -8.33 -12.59
N GLU A 136 14.23 -7.34 -12.31
CA GLU A 136 14.54 -6.29 -11.35
C GLU A 136 14.74 -6.86 -9.95
N CYS A 137 13.90 -7.80 -9.53
CA CYS A 137 14.04 -8.47 -8.24
C CYS A 137 15.34 -9.25 -8.15
N ALA A 138 15.71 -9.96 -9.22
CA ALA A 138 16.94 -10.74 -9.27
C ALA A 138 18.17 -9.83 -9.18
N GLN A 139 18.14 -8.69 -9.85
CA GLN A 139 19.24 -7.73 -9.79
C GLN A 139 19.41 -7.15 -8.39
N GLU A 140 18.32 -6.80 -7.74
CA GLU A 140 18.36 -6.30 -6.37
C GLU A 140 18.93 -7.33 -5.41
N HIS A 141 18.51 -8.57 -5.57
CA HIS A 141 18.98 -9.67 -4.73
C HIS A 141 20.49 -9.93 -4.91
N LEU A 142 20.97 -9.85 -6.15
CA LEU A 142 22.39 -10.00 -6.45
C LEU A 142 23.22 -8.86 -5.85
N LEU A 143 22.72 -7.63 -5.92
CA LEU A 143 23.39 -6.49 -5.32
C LEU A 143 23.49 -6.61 -3.80
N ASP A 144 22.43 -7.05 -3.17
CA ASP A 144 22.43 -7.30 -1.73
C ASP A 144 23.42 -8.41 -1.36
N GLY A 145 23.45 -9.48 -2.16
CA GLY A 145 24.38 -10.58 -1.97
C GLY A 145 25.84 -10.15 -2.09
N ASN A 146 26.13 -9.22 -2.99
CA ASN A 146 27.48 -8.70 -3.19
C ASN A 146 27.95 -7.82 -2.04
N GLU A 147 27.05 -7.18 -1.33
CA GLU A 147 27.41 -6.39 -0.16
C GLU A 147 27.94 -7.24 0.99
N TYR A 148 27.58 -8.51 1.03
CA TYR A 148 28.02 -9.45 2.06
C TYR A 148 29.24 -10.28 1.64
N GLY A 149 29.64 -10.15 0.43
CA GLY A 149 30.83 -10.80 -0.11
C GLY A 149 32.09 -9.96 0.11
#